data_aaee231ef1789e2780ad96976ebb0c00
#
_entry.id   aaee231ef1789e2780ad96976ebb0c00
#
_cell.length_a   1.000
_cell.length_b   1.000
_cell.length_c   1.000
_cell.angle_alpha   90.00
_cell.angle_beta   90.00
_cell.angle_gamma   90.00
#
_symmetry.space_group_name_H-M   'P 1'
#
loop_
_entity.id
_entity.type
_entity.pdbx_description
1 polymer ?
#
loop_
_entity_poly.entity_id
_entity_poly.type
_entity_poly.pdbx_seq_one_letter_code
_entity_poly.pdbx_strand_id
1 'polypeptide(L)'
;MIGTVYGAHIAAAGNQVSVLSHGPRTGEVDAGGLCARDVLSGGRVDAAVSVVPDAGGDYDVVLVAVRRDQLASACAGLAVLAGKPAVVFFGNNPAGRLAIPGDVPGDVYLGFPGIGGVMTSGVADYVRIRQQPTALPQASDPRLAAVETILSGRGFAIQRVTDMDGWLAYHAAFVACVAAALYRCGTDPVRLAADRTTLTLMCRAITGAFASLRADGVAGLPRNLAILHTPLLRPVAIGYWARTMRLPMGELCFAAHSRHAEAEMRALGADTAARITDSPALTELLRQPAATVPGPAPAVVTDLAQADHAPEGCCR
;
A
#
# COMPACT_ATOMS: atom_id res chain seq x y z
N MET A 1 -8.78 -2.76 -1.90
CA MET A 1 -8.63 -1.32 -1.59
C MET A 1 -7.89 -0.58 -2.72
N ILE A 2 -6.62 -0.86 -3.03
CA ILE A 2 -5.84 -0.14 -4.07
C ILE A 2 -6.56 -0.11 -5.42
N GLY A 3 -6.96 -1.28 -5.95
CA GLY A 3 -7.70 -1.38 -7.22
C GLY A 3 -9.04 -0.62 -7.18
N THR A 4 -9.74 -0.61 -6.04
CA THR A 4 -10.97 0.16 -5.86
C THR A 4 -10.73 1.66 -6.01
N VAL A 5 -9.69 2.20 -5.35
CA VAL A 5 -9.38 3.63 -5.41
C VAL A 5 -8.99 4.05 -6.83
N TYR A 6 -8.00 3.39 -7.42
CA TYR A 6 -7.57 3.76 -8.77
C TYR A 6 -8.65 3.51 -9.82
N GLY A 7 -9.35 2.35 -9.75
CA GLY A 7 -10.46 2.04 -10.66
C GLY A 7 -11.58 3.08 -10.60
N ALA A 8 -12.00 3.50 -9.39
CA ALA A 8 -13.01 4.53 -9.22
C ALA A 8 -12.59 5.87 -9.83
N HIS A 9 -11.34 6.29 -9.61
CA HIS A 9 -10.84 7.55 -10.16
C HIS A 9 -10.65 7.51 -11.68
N ILE A 10 -10.23 6.37 -12.24
CA ILE A 10 -10.10 6.16 -13.68
C ILE A 10 -11.47 6.16 -14.34
N ALA A 11 -12.46 5.47 -13.77
CA ALA A 11 -13.83 5.48 -14.27
C ALA A 11 -14.47 6.88 -14.19
N ALA A 12 -14.28 7.58 -13.08
CA ALA A 12 -14.76 8.96 -12.90
C ALA A 12 -14.07 9.99 -13.82
N ALA A 13 -12.97 9.61 -14.47
CA ALA A 13 -12.33 10.41 -15.53
C ALA A 13 -12.91 10.10 -16.93
N GLY A 14 -13.98 9.28 -17.04
CA GLY A 14 -14.66 8.97 -18.29
C GLY A 14 -14.12 7.73 -19.01
N ASN A 15 -13.26 6.92 -18.38
CA ASN A 15 -12.75 5.70 -18.97
C ASN A 15 -13.66 4.51 -18.66
N GLN A 16 -13.70 3.53 -19.57
CA GLN A 16 -14.35 2.26 -19.32
C GLN A 16 -13.48 1.44 -18.36
N VAL A 17 -14.07 0.97 -17.27
CA VAL A 17 -13.38 0.16 -16.28
C VAL A 17 -14.13 -1.15 -16.06
N SER A 18 -13.41 -2.26 -16.26
CA SER A 18 -13.86 -3.59 -15.89
C SER A 18 -13.15 -4.05 -14.62
N VAL A 19 -13.89 -4.70 -13.73
CA VAL A 19 -13.36 -5.20 -12.46
C VAL A 19 -13.47 -6.72 -12.42
N LEU A 20 -12.32 -7.38 -12.33
CA LEU A 20 -12.26 -8.80 -11.98
C LEU A 20 -12.14 -8.91 -10.46
N SER A 21 -13.17 -9.46 -9.84
CA SER A 21 -13.26 -9.64 -8.38
C SER A 21 -13.76 -11.05 -8.06
N HIS A 22 -13.45 -11.54 -6.88
CA HIS A 22 -13.86 -12.87 -6.44
C HIS A 22 -14.56 -12.81 -5.09
N GLY A 23 -15.41 -13.82 -4.84
CA GLY A 23 -16.14 -13.97 -3.59
C GLY A 23 -17.19 -12.87 -3.33
N PRO A 24 -17.47 -12.52 -2.07
CA PRO A 24 -18.51 -11.56 -1.71
C PRO A 24 -18.33 -10.18 -2.34
N ARG A 25 -17.08 -9.78 -2.60
CA ARG A 25 -16.75 -8.49 -3.21
C ARG A 25 -17.33 -8.32 -4.62
N THR A 26 -17.49 -9.41 -5.36
CA THR A 26 -18.11 -9.39 -6.70
C THR A 26 -19.50 -8.80 -6.66
N GLY A 27 -20.38 -9.33 -5.79
CA GLY A 27 -21.74 -8.81 -5.65
C GLY A 27 -21.83 -7.37 -5.12
N GLU A 28 -20.92 -6.98 -4.22
CA GLU A 28 -20.86 -5.59 -3.74
C GLU A 28 -20.52 -4.61 -4.86
N VAL A 29 -19.55 -4.96 -5.73
CA VAL A 29 -19.14 -4.11 -6.85
C VAL A 29 -20.20 -4.09 -7.95
N ASP A 30 -20.84 -5.22 -8.22
CA ASP A 30 -21.91 -5.32 -9.22
C ASP A 30 -23.12 -4.47 -8.84
N ALA A 31 -23.50 -4.48 -7.56
CA ALA A 31 -24.63 -3.72 -7.06
C ALA A 31 -24.37 -2.21 -6.86
N GLY A 32 -23.14 -1.84 -6.46
CA GLY A 32 -22.83 -0.47 -6.01
C GLY A 32 -21.66 0.21 -6.74
N GLY A 33 -21.00 -0.46 -7.67
CA GLY A 33 -19.79 0.06 -8.33
C GLY A 33 -18.59 0.13 -7.39
N LEU A 34 -17.66 1.02 -7.71
CA LEU A 34 -16.48 1.31 -6.89
C LEU A 34 -16.68 2.60 -6.10
N CYS A 35 -16.50 2.53 -4.80
CA CYS A 35 -16.59 3.69 -3.92
C CYS A 35 -15.26 3.92 -3.19
N ALA A 36 -14.73 5.14 -3.28
CA ALA A 36 -13.49 5.56 -2.64
C ALA A 36 -13.69 6.89 -1.90
N ARG A 37 -13.19 6.99 -0.65
CA ARG A 37 -13.25 8.19 0.18
C ARG A 37 -11.86 8.59 0.65
N ASP A 38 -11.43 9.80 0.29
CA ASP A 38 -10.21 10.39 0.82
C ASP A 38 -10.48 10.93 2.23
N VAL A 39 -9.91 10.27 3.22
CA VAL A 39 -10.18 10.57 4.64
C VAL A 39 -9.68 11.96 5.06
N LEU A 40 -8.63 12.48 4.41
CA LEU A 40 -8.06 13.78 4.76
C LEU A 40 -8.83 14.96 4.15
N SER A 41 -9.33 14.80 2.92
CA SER A 41 -10.09 15.87 2.25
C SER A 41 -11.60 15.71 2.39
N GLY A 42 -12.08 14.54 2.80
CA GLY A 42 -13.50 14.18 2.81
C GLY A 42 -14.08 13.91 1.41
N GLY A 43 -13.26 14.04 0.37
CA GLY A 43 -13.70 13.81 -1.01
C GLY A 43 -14.09 12.35 -1.26
N ARG A 44 -15.24 12.15 -1.91
CA ARG A 44 -15.77 10.84 -2.26
C ARG A 44 -15.90 10.69 -3.78
N VAL A 45 -15.61 9.52 -4.27
CA VAL A 45 -15.78 9.14 -5.68
C VAL A 45 -16.57 7.83 -5.70
N ASP A 46 -17.74 7.88 -6.34
CA ASP A 46 -18.55 6.71 -6.66
C ASP A 46 -18.56 6.55 -8.18
N ALA A 47 -18.25 5.36 -8.67
CA ALA A 47 -18.13 5.09 -10.09
C ALA A 47 -18.76 3.76 -10.48
N ALA A 48 -19.65 3.81 -11.45
CA ALA A 48 -20.17 2.61 -12.10
C ALA A 48 -19.05 1.93 -12.90
N VAL A 49 -18.97 0.62 -12.80
CA VAL A 49 -17.99 -0.23 -13.50
C VAL A 49 -18.66 -1.51 -13.96
N SER A 50 -18.05 -2.21 -14.90
CA SER A 50 -18.51 -3.55 -15.31
C SER A 50 -17.78 -4.59 -14.47
N VAL A 51 -18.51 -5.54 -13.89
CA VAL A 51 -17.91 -6.72 -13.27
C VAL A 51 -17.76 -7.81 -14.32
N VAL A 52 -16.58 -8.40 -14.42
CA VAL A 52 -16.28 -9.45 -15.40
C VAL A 52 -15.93 -10.76 -14.70
N PRO A 53 -16.31 -11.92 -15.26
CA PRO A 53 -16.04 -13.22 -14.66
C PRO A 53 -14.59 -13.66 -14.81
N ASP A 54 -13.91 -13.18 -15.84
CA ASP A 54 -12.51 -13.47 -16.17
C ASP A 54 -11.84 -12.27 -16.85
N ALA A 55 -10.55 -12.41 -17.17
CA ALA A 55 -9.77 -11.37 -17.83
C ALA A 55 -9.81 -11.44 -19.36
N GLY A 56 -10.71 -12.20 -19.98
CA GLY A 56 -10.73 -12.50 -21.43
C GLY A 56 -11.11 -11.33 -22.35
N GLY A 57 -11.14 -10.09 -21.86
CA GLY A 57 -11.43 -8.90 -22.66
C GLY A 57 -10.19 -8.32 -23.34
N ASP A 58 -10.43 -7.38 -24.27
CA ASP A 58 -9.40 -6.55 -24.88
C ASP A 58 -9.28 -5.25 -24.08
N TYR A 59 -8.13 -5.04 -23.45
CA TYR A 59 -7.86 -3.91 -22.56
C TYR A 59 -6.60 -3.16 -23.01
N ASP A 60 -6.60 -1.85 -22.90
CA ASP A 60 -5.39 -1.05 -23.05
C ASP A 60 -4.44 -1.26 -21.86
N VAL A 61 -5.01 -1.27 -20.64
CA VAL A 61 -4.26 -1.37 -19.39
C VAL A 61 -4.95 -2.30 -18.41
N VAL A 62 -4.18 -3.14 -17.75
CA VAL A 62 -4.61 -3.98 -16.63
C VAL A 62 -3.85 -3.60 -15.37
N LEU A 63 -4.56 -3.16 -14.32
CA LEU A 63 -3.96 -2.86 -13.02
C LEU A 63 -4.15 -4.05 -12.08
N VAL A 64 -3.07 -4.75 -11.75
CA VAL A 64 -3.06 -5.91 -10.86
C VAL A 64 -2.74 -5.42 -9.45
N ALA A 65 -3.77 -5.29 -8.62
CA ALA A 65 -3.66 -4.78 -7.24
C ALA A 65 -4.08 -5.86 -6.23
N VAL A 66 -3.30 -6.92 -6.17
CA VAL A 66 -3.52 -8.08 -5.30
C VAL A 66 -2.44 -8.15 -4.22
N ARG A 67 -2.71 -8.89 -3.14
CA ARG A 67 -1.69 -9.22 -2.16
C ARG A 67 -0.71 -10.25 -2.73
N ARG A 68 0.47 -10.31 -2.14
CA ARG A 68 1.53 -11.21 -2.57
C ARG A 68 1.09 -12.69 -2.59
N ASP A 69 0.33 -13.12 -1.58
CA ASP A 69 -0.22 -14.48 -1.49
C ASP A 69 -1.20 -14.82 -2.63
N GLN A 70 -1.75 -13.80 -3.29
CA GLN A 70 -2.68 -13.93 -4.41
C GLN A 70 -2.01 -13.80 -5.78
N LEU A 71 -0.72 -13.45 -5.82
CA LEU A 71 -0.02 -13.11 -7.06
C LEU A 71 -0.02 -14.26 -8.08
N ALA A 72 0.30 -15.48 -7.65
CA ALA A 72 0.32 -16.65 -8.54
C ALA A 72 -1.06 -16.93 -9.15
N SER A 73 -2.12 -16.86 -8.33
CA SER A 73 -3.51 -17.04 -8.80
C SER A 73 -3.93 -15.92 -9.75
N ALA A 74 -3.55 -14.68 -9.45
CA ALA A 74 -3.82 -13.55 -10.32
C ALA A 74 -3.13 -13.71 -11.69
N CYS A 75 -1.85 -14.09 -11.71
CA CYS A 75 -1.12 -14.35 -12.95
C CYS A 75 -1.77 -15.46 -13.78
N ALA A 76 -2.18 -16.57 -13.14
CA ALA A 76 -2.90 -17.64 -13.83
C ALA A 76 -4.24 -17.14 -14.42
N GLY A 77 -4.96 -16.27 -13.71
CA GLY A 77 -6.20 -15.64 -14.19
C GLY A 77 -5.99 -14.68 -15.36
N LEU A 78 -4.78 -14.16 -15.56
CA LEU A 78 -4.44 -13.27 -16.68
C LEU A 78 -4.10 -14.04 -17.97
N ALA A 79 -3.92 -15.35 -17.93
CA ALA A 79 -3.54 -16.16 -19.11
C ALA A 79 -4.54 -16.07 -20.27
N VAL A 80 -5.77 -15.66 -20.00
CA VAL A 80 -6.85 -15.49 -20.99
C VAL A 80 -6.95 -14.08 -21.57
N LEU A 81 -6.05 -13.15 -21.18
CA LEU A 81 -6.02 -11.79 -21.71
C LEU A 81 -5.88 -11.80 -23.23
N ALA A 82 -6.72 -11.01 -23.90
CA ALA A 82 -6.61 -10.77 -25.34
C ALA A 82 -5.67 -9.59 -25.63
N GLY A 83 -5.13 -9.54 -26.81
CA GLY A 83 -4.27 -8.44 -27.25
C GLY A 83 -2.93 -8.38 -26.53
N LYS A 84 -2.40 -7.16 -26.38
CA LYS A 84 -1.15 -6.88 -25.66
C LYS A 84 -1.33 -5.67 -24.73
N PRO A 85 -2.10 -5.80 -23.65
CA PRO A 85 -2.29 -4.69 -22.71
C PRO A 85 -0.99 -4.34 -21.98
N ALA A 86 -0.93 -3.12 -21.44
CA ALA A 86 0.05 -2.78 -20.41
C ALA A 86 -0.43 -3.36 -19.07
N VAL A 87 0.27 -4.35 -18.53
CA VAL A 87 -0.10 -5.01 -17.26
C VAL A 87 0.77 -4.46 -16.14
N VAL A 88 0.19 -3.69 -15.23
CA VAL A 88 0.90 -3.03 -14.14
C VAL A 88 0.60 -3.72 -12.82
N PHE A 89 1.62 -4.32 -12.22
CA PHE A 89 1.53 -4.97 -10.91
C PHE A 89 1.84 -3.98 -9.77
N PHE A 90 0.85 -3.74 -8.92
CA PHE A 90 0.97 -2.90 -7.73
C PHE A 90 1.03 -3.75 -6.47
N GLY A 91 2.08 -3.63 -5.67
CA GLY A 91 2.18 -4.32 -4.39
C GLY A 91 3.60 -4.42 -3.84
N ASN A 92 3.71 -4.97 -2.63
CA ASN A 92 4.99 -5.30 -2.02
C ASN A 92 5.62 -6.50 -2.73
N ASN A 93 6.61 -6.25 -3.56
CA ASN A 93 7.28 -7.27 -4.36
C ASN A 93 8.80 -7.08 -4.30
N PRO A 94 9.49 -7.63 -3.27
CA PRO A 94 10.93 -7.48 -3.10
C PRO A 94 11.76 -8.21 -4.16
N ALA A 95 11.18 -9.20 -4.84
CA ALA A 95 11.83 -9.93 -5.93
C ALA A 95 11.64 -9.25 -7.30
N GLY A 96 10.84 -8.18 -7.35
CA GLY A 96 10.65 -7.41 -8.57
C GLY A 96 10.06 -8.24 -9.71
N ARG A 97 10.58 -8.03 -10.91
CA ARG A 97 10.11 -8.73 -12.12
C ARG A 97 10.25 -10.26 -12.02
N LEU A 98 11.21 -10.76 -11.26
CA LEU A 98 11.44 -12.20 -11.09
C LEU A 98 10.27 -12.93 -10.41
N ALA A 99 9.44 -12.23 -9.65
CA ALA A 99 8.25 -12.83 -9.03
C ALA A 99 7.06 -12.97 -10.00
N ILE A 100 7.12 -12.35 -11.17
CA ILE A 100 6.04 -12.40 -12.16
C ILE A 100 6.38 -13.45 -13.21
N PRO A 101 5.52 -14.46 -13.46
CA PRO A 101 5.73 -15.45 -14.51
C PRO A 101 5.95 -14.81 -15.88
N GLY A 102 6.79 -15.43 -16.70
CA GLY A 102 7.15 -14.91 -18.01
C GLY A 102 6.04 -15.03 -19.07
N ASP A 103 5.04 -15.84 -18.81
CA ASP A 103 3.91 -16.16 -19.68
C ASP A 103 2.67 -15.28 -19.46
N VAL A 104 2.75 -14.28 -18.57
CA VAL A 104 1.68 -13.27 -18.45
C VAL A 104 1.58 -12.49 -19.76
N PRO A 105 0.41 -12.50 -20.44
CA PRO A 105 0.24 -11.78 -21.70
C PRO A 105 0.38 -10.27 -21.54
N GLY A 106 0.85 -9.61 -22.59
CA GLY A 106 1.03 -8.16 -22.62
C GLY A 106 2.40 -7.67 -22.21
N ASP A 107 2.53 -6.35 -22.07
CA ASP A 107 3.75 -5.70 -21.62
C ASP A 107 3.69 -5.51 -20.10
N VAL A 108 4.52 -6.27 -19.38
CA VAL A 108 4.48 -6.33 -17.92
C VAL A 108 5.34 -5.24 -17.29
N TYR A 109 4.71 -4.47 -16.42
CA TYR A 109 5.30 -3.39 -15.65
C TYR A 109 5.10 -3.59 -14.15
N LEU A 110 6.05 -3.09 -13.38
CA LEU A 110 5.94 -2.99 -11.93
C LEU A 110 5.59 -1.56 -11.55
N GLY A 111 4.80 -1.40 -10.50
CA GLY A 111 4.46 -0.10 -9.93
C GLY A 111 4.25 -0.22 -8.42
N PHE A 112 4.10 0.92 -7.77
CA PHE A 112 3.75 0.96 -6.36
C PHE A 112 2.73 2.06 -6.07
N PRO A 113 1.64 1.78 -5.29
CA PRO A 113 0.61 2.76 -5.05
C PRO A 113 1.06 3.84 -4.07
N GLY A 114 0.79 5.11 -4.39
CA GLY A 114 1.03 6.27 -3.52
C GLY A 114 -0.11 6.54 -2.54
N ILE A 115 -0.83 5.50 -2.14
CA ILE A 115 -1.97 5.56 -1.24
C ILE A 115 -1.91 4.45 -0.19
N GLY A 116 -2.47 4.72 0.96
CA GLY A 116 -2.75 3.72 1.99
C GLY A 116 -4.19 3.81 2.46
N GLY A 117 -4.74 2.73 3.01
CA GLY A 117 -6.13 2.76 3.46
C GLY A 117 -6.68 1.37 3.75
N VAL A 118 -7.98 1.32 4.01
CA VAL A 118 -8.73 0.11 4.35
C VAL A 118 -10.04 0.03 3.58
N MET A 119 -10.62 -1.16 3.50
CA MET A 119 -12.00 -1.34 3.05
C MET A 119 -12.91 -1.32 4.26
N THR A 120 -13.93 -0.45 4.24
CA THR A 120 -14.95 -0.36 5.30
C THR A 120 -16.34 -0.42 4.65
N SER A 121 -17.07 -1.51 4.86
CA SER A 121 -18.43 -1.67 4.33
C SER A 121 -18.57 -1.30 2.84
N GLY A 122 -17.68 -1.85 2.00
CA GLY A 122 -17.72 -1.62 0.56
C GLY A 122 -17.01 -0.34 0.07
N VAL A 123 -16.68 0.59 0.98
CA VAL A 123 -15.99 1.85 0.68
C VAL A 123 -14.49 1.69 0.91
N ALA A 124 -13.67 2.17 -0.03
CA ALA A 124 -12.23 2.27 0.16
C ALA A 124 -11.90 3.61 0.84
N ASP A 125 -11.68 3.58 2.16
CA ASP A 125 -11.18 4.71 2.92
C ASP A 125 -9.67 4.82 2.73
N TYR A 126 -9.19 5.91 2.14
CA TYR A 126 -7.79 6.04 1.79
C TYR A 126 -7.22 7.42 2.13
N VAL A 127 -5.89 7.48 2.18
CA VAL A 127 -5.12 8.72 2.21
C VAL A 127 -4.07 8.70 1.10
N ARG A 128 -3.79 9.87 0.52
CA ARG A 128 -2.70 10.06 -0.44
C ARG A 128 -1.41 10.31 0.34
N ILE A 129 -0.37 9.54 0.02
CA ILE A 129 0.93 9.66 0.69
C ILE A 129 1.79 10.64 -0.12
N ARG A 130 1.82 11.91 0.29
CA ARG A 130 2.58 12.95 -0.43
C ARG A 130 4.08 12.64 -0.52
N GLN A 131 4.62 11.99 0.50
CA GLN A 131 6.04 11.62 0.58
C GLN A 131 6.38 10.39 -0.27
N GLN A 132 5.36 9.64 -0.70
CA GLN A 132 5.49 8.47 -1.54
C GLN A 132 4.46 8.56 -2.66
N PRO A 133 4.76 9.27 -3.75
CA PRO A 133 3.91 9.28 -4.94
C PRO A 133 3.67 7.88 -5.48
N THR A 134 2.63 7.70 -6.28
CA THR A 134 2.45 6.48 -7.06
C THR A 134 3.67 6.32 -7.97
N ALA A 135 4.44 5.25 -7.75
CA ALA A 135 5.61 4.95 -8.54
C ALA A 135 5.22 4.15 -9.78
N LEU A 136 5.60 4.63 -10.95
CA LEU A 136 5.45 3.96 -12.24
C LEU A 136 6.83 3.86 -12.91
N PRO A 137 7.06 2.85 -13.76
CA PRO A 137 8.34 2.72 -14.44
C PRO A 137 8.52 3.86 -15.44
N GLN A 138 9.77 4.28 -15.62
CA GLN A 138 10.15 5.20 -16.68
C GLN A 138 10.21 4.42 -18.00
N ALA A 139 9.07 4.30 -18.67
CA ALA A 139 8.94 3.63 -19.95
C ALA A 139 8.30 4.56 -20.99
N SER A 140 8.66 4.37 -22.26
CA SER A 140 8.08 5.10 -23.40
C SER A 140 6.80 4.41 -23.90
N ASP A 141 5.93 3.97 -22.99
CA ASP A 141 4.65 3.35 -23.32
C ASP A 141 3.52 4.39 -23.21
N PRO A 142 2.80 4.68 -24.30
CA PRO A 142 1.71 5.66 -24.29
C PRO A 142 0.56 5.27 -23.36
N ARG A 143 0.36 3.97 -23.10
CA ARG A 143 -0.67 3.47 -22.19
C ARG A 143 -0.34 3.82 -20.74
N LEU A 144 0.93 3.68 -20.33
CA LEU A 144 1.39 4.15 -19.01
C LEU A 144 1.31 5.67 -18.87
N ALA A 145 1.64 6.41 -19.93
CA ALA A 145 1.50 7.86 -19.96
C ALA A 145 0.03 8.31 -19.83
N ALA A 146 -0.91 7.55 -20.40
CA ALA A 146 -2.34 7.79 -20.22
C ALA A 146 -2.78 7.57 -18.76
N VAL A 147 -2.36 6.45 -18.13
CA VAL A 147 -2.62 6.19 -16.70
C VAL A 147 -2.05 7.31 -15.82
N GLU A 148 -0.81 7.73 -16.07
CA GLU A 148 -0.19 8.85 -15.36
C GLU A 148 -1.00 10.14 -15.50
N THR A 149 -1.42 10.48 -16.73
CA THR A 149 -2.20 11.69 -17.02
C THR A 149 -3.53 11.65 -16.28
N ILE A 150 -4.25 10.53 -16.33
CA ILE A 150 -5.53 10.35 -15.65
C ILE A 150 -5.36 10.50 -14.14
N LEU A 151 -4.44 9.79 -13.55
CA LEU A 151 -4.22 9.80 -12.10
C LEU A 151 -3.74 11.18 -11.63
N SER A 152 -2.83 11.83 -12.36
CA SER A 152 -2.37 13.19 -12.04
C SER A 152 -3.52 14.20 -12.12
N GLY A 153 -4.37 14.13 -13.16
CA GLY A 153 -5.56 14.95 -13.30
C GLY A 153 -6.59 14.74 -12.17
N ARG A 154 -6.53 13.59 -11.49
CA ARG A 154 -7.34 13.28 -10.29
C ARG A 154 -6.61 13.60 -8.99
N GLY A 155 -5.45 14.26 -9.04
CA GLY A 155 -4.70 14.76 -7.90
C GLY A 155 -3.80 13.73 -7.22
N PHE A 156 -3.48 12.60 -7.87
CA PHE A 156 -2.45 11.69 -7.40
C PHE A 156 -1.07 12.19 -7.85
N ALA A 157 -0.14 12.28 -6.92
CA ALA A 157 1.25 12.52 -7.27
C ALA A 157 1.85 11.26 -7.93
N ILE A 158 2.56 11.44 -9.05
CA ILE A 158 3.22 10.36 -9.77
C ILE A 158 4.73 10.57 -9.72
N GLN A 159 5.47 9.48 -9.56
CA GLN A 159 6.92 9.41 -9.67
C GLN A 159 7.30 8.41 -10.74
N ARG A 160 8.07 8.84 -11.74
CA ARG A 160 8.70 7.91 -12.69
C ARG A 160 9.98 7.35 -12.08
N VAL A 161 10.14 6.03 -12.15
CA VAL A 161 11.24 5.29 -11.55
C VAL A 161 11.99 4.54 -12.65
N THR A 162 13.29 4.75 -12.73
CA THR A 162 14.15 4.12 -13.75
C THR A 162 14.41 2.65 -13.45
N ASP A 163 14.61 2.32 -12.17
CA ASP A 163 14.82 0.94 -11.69
C ASP A 163 13.73 0.59 -10.66
N MET A 164 12.63 0.03 -11.15
CA MET A 164 11.52 -0.39 -10.29
C MET A 164 11.86 -1.61 -9.43
N ASP A 165 12.70 -2.52 -9.91
CA ASP A 165 13.11 -3.70 -9.14
C ASP A 165 13.87 -3.30 -7.89
N GLY A 166 14.88 -2.46 -8.06
CA GLY A 166 15.65 -1.93 -6.93
C GLY A 166 14.80 -1.04 -6.02
N TRP A 167 13.93 -0.18 -6.59
CA TRP A 167 13.02 0.65 -5.81
C TRP A 167 12.13 -0.21 -4.91
N LEU A 168 11.53 -1.28 -5.46
CA LEU A 168 10.68 -2.21 -4.72
C LEU A 168 11.46 -2.97 -3.64
N ALA A 169 12.71 -3.35 -3.89
CA ALA A 169 13.55 -4.00 -2.89
C ALA A 169 13.80 -3.10 -1.67
N TYR A 170 14.16 -1.83 -1.89
CA TYR A 170 14.33 -0.85 -0.81
C TYR A 170 13.03 -0.57 -0.07
N HIS A 171 11.94 -0.40 -0.83
CA HIS A 171 10.63 -0.15 -0.24
C HIS A 171 10.14 -1.34 0.60
N ALA A 172 10.32 -2.56 0.13
CA ALA A 172 9.97 -3.78 0.86
C ALA A 172 10.75 -3.90 2.17
N ALA A 173 12.07 -3.65 2.15
CA ALA A 173 12.88 -3.64 3.36
C ALA A 173 12.42 -2.56 4.36
N PHE A 174 12.05 -1.37 3.87
CA PHE A 174 11.46 -0.32 4.69
C PHE A 174 10.14 -0.76 5.32
N VAL A 175 9.20 -1.29 4.53
CA VAL A 175 7.89 -1.76 5.02
C VAL A 175 8.03 -2.88 6.04
N ALA A 176 8.94 -3.84 5.79
CA ALA A 176 9.24 -4.93 6.73
C ALA A 176 9.70 -4.40 8.09
N CYS A 177 10.58 -3.39 8.10
CA CYS A 177 11.05 -2.77 9.34
C CYS A 177 9.92 -2.05 10.09
N VAL A 178 9.06 -1.30 9.39
CA VAL A 178 7.94 -0.59 10.02
C VAL A 178 6.91 -1.58 10.57
N ALA A 179 6.56 -2.62 9.82
CA ALA A 179 5.65 -3.66 10.28
C ALA A 179 6.18 -4.41 11.51
N ALA A 180 7.48 -4.76 11.51
CA ALA A 180 8.12 -5.40 12.64
C ALA A 180 8.11 -4.52 13.91
N ALA A 181 8.33 -3.21 13.76
CA ALA A 181 8.23 -2.27 14.87
C ALA A 181 6.80 -2.17 15.41
N LEU A 182 5.81 -2.15 14.53
CA LEU A 182 4.39 -2.16 14.91
C LEU A 182 4.03 -3.45 15.66
N TYR A 183 4.47 -4.62 15.20
CA TYR A 183 4.23 -5.88 15.91
C TYR A 183 4.81 -5.90 17.32
N ARG A 184 5.98 -5.31 17.55
CA ARG A 184 6.56 -5.15 18.89
C ARG A 184 5.70 -4.28 19.82
N CYS A 185 4.90 -3.40 19.25
CA CYS A 185 3.98 -2.52 19.98
C CYS A 185 2.51 -2.97 19.91
N GLY A 186 2.24 -4.23 19.56
CA GLY A 186 0.88 -4.78 19.46
C GLY A 186 0.07 -4.19 18.32
N THR A 187 0.72 -3.77 17.22
CA THR A 187 0.15 -3.09 16.05
C THR A 187 -0.55 -1.77 16.36
N ASP A 188 -0.23 -1.17 17.50
CA ASP A 188 -0.74 0.14 17.91
C ASP A 188 0.27 1.25 17.52
N PRO A 189 -0.06 2.13 16.57
CA PRO A 189 0.85 3.17 16.10
C PRO A 189 1.10 4.25 17.17
N VAL A 190 0.15 4.47 18.10
CA VAL A 190 0.33 5.44 19.18
C VAL A 190 1.31 4.91 20.22
N ARG A 191 1.23 3.60 20.53
CA ARG A 191 2.24 2.93 21.38
C ARG A 191 3.62 2.97 20.76
N LEU A 192 3.72 2.67 19.45
CA LEU A 192 5.00 2.78 18.72
C LEU A 192 5.53 4.22 18.77
N ALA A 193 4.67 5.23 18.58
CA ALA A 193 5.05 6.63 18.66
C ALA A 193 5.59 7.07 20.03
N ALA A 194 5.21 6.36 21.09
CA ALA A 194 5.69 6.60 22.46
C ALA A 194 6.95 5.79 22.82
N ASP A 195 7.19 4.68 22.10
CA ASP A 195 8.33 3.80 22.35
C ASP A 195 9.58 4.24 21.56
N ARG A 196 10.36 5.14 22.19
CA ARG A 196 11.59 5.67 21.59
C ARG A 196 12.63 4.57 21.31
N THR A 197 12.64 3.49 22.10
CA THR A 197 13.57 2.38 21.93
C THR A 197 13.27 1.62 20.64
N THR A 198 12.01 1.22 20.45
CA THR A 198 11.57 0.54 19.23
C THR A 198 11.70 1.43 18.00
N LEU A 199 11.37 2.72 18.08
CA LEU A 199 11.60 3.68 16.99
C LEU A 199 13.08 3.80 16.62
N THR A 200 13.97 3.83 17.61
CA THR A 200 15.42 3.90 17.37
C THR A 200 15.91 2.63 16.68
N LEU A 201 15.45 1.47 17.15
CA LEU A 201 15.81 0.18 16.55
C LEU A 201 15.29 0.09 15.10
N MET A 202 14.06 0.50 14.86
CA MET A 202 13.45 0.58 13.51
C MET A 202 14.29 1.46 12.57
N CYS A 203 14.66 2.67 12.99
CA CYS A 203 15.47 3.57 12.18
C CYS A 203 16.87 3.01 11.89
N ARG A 204 17.47 2.32 12.87
CA ARG A 204 18.77 1.63 12.68
C ARG A 204 18.64 0.46 11.71
N ALA A 205 17.58 -0.33 11.83
CA ALA A 205 17.30 -1.46 10.94
C ALA A 205 17.11 -1.00 9.49
N ILE A 206 16.32 0.06 9.26
CA ILE A 206 16.14 0.64 7.92
C ILE A 206 17.48 1.14 7.36
N THR A 207 18.26 1.88 8.16
CA THR A 207 19.59 2.38 7.73
C THR A 207 20.50 1.22 7.35
N GLY A 208 20.56 0.15 8.18
CA GLY A 208 21.39 -1.03 7.91
C GLY A 208 20.92 -1.79 6.67
N ALA A 209 19.61 -2.00 6.52
CA ALA A 209 19.05 -2.66 5.34
C ALA A 209 19.37 -1.90 4.04
N PHE A 210 19.27 -0.57 4.06
CA PHE A 210 19.63 0.25 2.90
C PHE A 210 21.12 0.22 2.60
N ALA A 211 21.97 0.15 3.61
CA ALA A 211 23.43 0.03 3.42
C ALA A 211 23.77 -1.31 2.79
N SER A 212 23.18 -2.41 3.25
CA SER A 212 23.38 -3.75 2.69
C SER A 212 22.96 -3.82 1.23
N LEU A 213 21.72 -3.44 0.91
CA LEU A 213 21.22 -3.44 -0.47
C LEU A 213 22.13 -2.59 -1.41
N ARG A 214 22.64 -1.46 -0.91
CA ARG A 214 23.57 -0.64 -1.70
C ARG A 214 24.92 -1.33 -1.90
N ALA A 215 25.45 -2.02 -0.88
CA ALA A 215 26.69 -2.79 -0.99
C ALA A 215 26.55 -3.93 -2.01
N ASP A 216 25.35 -4.51 -2.13
CA ASP A 216 25.00 -5.51 -3.14
C ASP A 216 24.78 -4.93 -4.54
N GLY A 217 24.98 -3.63 -4.73
CA GLY A 217 24.85 -2.94 -6.02
C GLY A 217 23.40 -2.65 -6.42
N VAL A 218 22.43 -2.78 -5.51
CA VAL A 218 21.01 -2.48 -5.81
C VAL A 218 20.85 -0.96 -5.98
N ALA A 219 20.37 -0.53 -7.14
CA ALA A 219 20.02 0.86 -7.43
C ALA A 219 18.57 1.20 -7.01
N GLY A 220 18.07 2.39 -7.32
CA GLY A 220 16.66 2.74 -7.16
C GLY A 220 16.22 3.16 -5.75
N LEU A 221 17.13 3.40 -4.80
CA LEU A 221 16.76 3.86 -3.45
C LEU A 221 15.95 5.17 -3.52
N PRO A 222 14.71 5.21 -2.99
CA PRO A 222 13.89 6.41 -2.95
C PRO A 222 14.60 7.56 -2.22
N ARG A 223 14.76 8.72 -2.89
CA ARG A 223 15.57 9.85 -2.38
C ARG A 223 15.12 10.35 -1.01
N ASN A 224 13.81 10.43 -0.79
CA ASN A 224 13.22 10.85 0.49
C ASN A 224 13.57 9.88 1.62
N LEU A 225 13.49 8.56 1.37
CA LEU A 225 13.91 7.54 2.32
C LEU A 225 15.43 7.57 2.53
N ALA A 226 16.21 7.75 1.45
CA ALA A 226 17.66 7.87 1.51
C ALA A 226 18.11 9.01 2.45
N ILE A 227 17.50 10.19 2.31
CA ILE A 227 17.81 11.36 3.13
C ILE A 227 17.41 11.14 4.58
N LEU A 228 16.14 10.74 4.81
CA LEU A 228 15.59 10.58 6.15
C LEU A 228 16.34 9.52 6.98
N HIS A 229 16.81 8.44 6.34
CA HIS A 229 17.49 7.33 7.00
C HIS A 229 19.02 7.37 6.90
N THR A 230 19.62 8.55 6.71
CA THR A 230 21.06 8.71 6.91
C THR A 230 21.39 8.62 8.40
N PRO A 231 22.58 8.08 8.78
CA PRO A 231 22.97 7.99 10.19
C PRO A 231 22.94 9.33 10.93
N LEU A 232 23.31 10.41 10.24
CA LEU A 232 23.36 11.76 10.81
C LEU A 232 21.95 12.30 11.15
N LEU A 233 20.94 11.98 10.34
CA LEU A 233 19.58 12.45 10.54
C LEU A 233 18.70 11.51 11.41
N ARG A 234 19.29 10.50 12.04
CA ARG A 234 18.54 9.55 12.88
C ARG A 234 17.65 10.21 13.94
N PRO A 235 18.09 11.22 14.70
CA PRO A 235 17.20 11.90 15.66
C PRO A 235 15.99 12.55 14.98
N VAL A 236 16.19 13.12 13.79
CA VAL A 236 15.11 13.71 12.98
C VAL A 236 14.16 12.61 12.49
N ALA A 237 14.68 11.49 12.01
CA ALA A 237 13.88 10.34 11.58
C ALA A 237 13.02 9.78 12.71
N ILE A 238 13.57 9.65 13.92
CA ILE A 238 12.81 9.20 15.11
C ILE A 238 11.67 10.17 15.40
N GLY A 239 11.92 11.48 15.41
CA GLY A 239 10.90 12.50 15.62
C GLY A 239 9.82 12.50 14.53
N TYR A 240 10.23 12.36 13.27
CA TYR A 240 9.32 12.24 12.14
C TYR A 240 8.39 11.02 12.28
N TRP A 241 8.93 9.84 12.58
CA TRP A 241 8.14 8.63 12.76
C TRP A 241 7.24 8.69 13.99
N ALA A 242 7.73 9.23 15.13
CA ALA A 242 6.91 9.44 16.32
C ALA A 242 5.70 10.36 16.02
N ARG A 243 5.88 11.39 15.18
CA ARG A 243 4.79 12.26 14.75
C ARG A 243 3.85 11.53 13.77
N THR A 244 4.40 10.87 12.73
CA THR A 244 3.64 10.19 11.68
C THR A 244 2.74 9.11 12.24
N MET A 245 3.22 8.33 13.22
CA MET A 245 2.44 7.28 13.86
C MET A 245 1.25 7.79 14.69
N ARG A 246 1.25 9.06 15.11
CA ARG A 246 0.09 9.69 15.78
C ARG A 246 -0.94 10.28 14.84
N LEU A 247 -0.64 10.36 13.54
CA LEU A 247 -1.54 10.91 12.52
C LEU A 247 -2.42 9.78 11.92
N PRO A 248 -3.53 10.11 11.25
CA PRO A 248 -4.35 9.12 10.54
C PRO A 248 -3.54 8.25 9.57
N MET A 249 -2.45 8.77 9.02
CA MET A 249 -1.51 8.04 8.18
C MET A 249 -0.87 6.85 8.92
N GLY A 250 -0.51 7.01 10.20
CA GLY A 250 0.05 5.93 11.04
C GLY A 250 -0.90 4.74 11.12
N GLU A 251 -2.18 5.00 11.32
CA GLU A 251 -3.21 3.98 11.35
C GLU A 251 -3.47 3.40 9.94
N LEU A 252 -3.85 4.23 8.98
CA LEU A 252 -4.36 3.78 7.68
C LEU A 252 -3.29 3.17 6.76
N CYS A 253 -2.06 3.74 6.77
CA CYS A 253 -1.01 3.27 5.86
C CYS A 253 -0.16 2.14 6.45
N PHE A 254 -0.03 2.07 7.79
CA PHE A 254 0.91 1.16 8.43
C PHE A 254 0.22 0.16 9.36
N ALA A 255 -0.46 0.62 10.42
CA ALA A 255 -0.99 -0.25 11.44
C ALA A 255 -2.16 -1.13 10.93
N ALA A 256 -3.12 -0.55 10.23
CA ALA A 256 -4.24 -1.29 9.66
C ALA A 256 -3.76 -2.31 8.63
N HIS A 257 -2.80 -1.93 7.76
CA HIS A 257 -2.22 -2.86 6.80
C HIS A 257 -1.48 -4.01 7.50
N SER A 258 -0.68 -3.72 8.52
CA SER A 258 0.02 -4.74 9.31
C SER A 258 -0.95 -5.73 9.98
N ARG A 259 -2.13 -5.27 10.43
CA ARG A 259 -3.15 -6.16 11.02
C ARG A 259 -3.87 -7.00 9.98
N HIS A 260 -4.31 -6.39 8.87
CA HIS A 260 -5.13 -7.09 7.86
C HIS A 260 -4.31 -7.97 6.90
N ALA A 261 -3.01 -7.74 6.78
CA ALA A 261 -2.10 -8.47 5.91
C ALA A 261 -0.92 -9.08 6.69
N GLU A 262 -1.17 -9.58 7.90
CA GLU A 262 -0.11 -10.08 8.80
C GLU A 262 0.76 -11.16 8.14
N ALA A 263 0.15 -12.13 7.47
CA ALA A 263 0.89 -13.19 6.78
C ALA A 263 1.82 -12.62 5.69
N GLU A 264 1.33 -11.64 4.91
CA GLU A 264 2.13 -10.96 3.90
C GLU A 264 3.30 -10.19 4.53
N MET A 265 3.05 -9.45 5.61
CA MET A 265 4.10 -8.67 6.29
C MET A 265 5.14 -9.56 6.96
N ARG A 266 4.75 -10.71 7.51
CA ARG A 266 5.67 -11.69 8.06
C ARG A 266 6.53 -12.34 6.97
N ALA A 267 5.93 -12.71 5.84
CA ALA A 267 6.66 -13.22 4.68
C ALA A 267 7.65 -12.18 4.13
N LEU A 268 7.23 -10.92 4.05
CA LEU A 268 8.09 -9.81 3.63
C LEU A 268 9.29 -9.63 4.59
N GLY A 269 9.05 -9.74 5.89
CA GLY A 269 10.10 -9.72 6.92
C GLY A 269 11.09 -10.89 6.75
N ALA A 270 10.59 -12.11 6.51
CA ALA A 270 11.42 -13.28 6.27
C ALA A 270 12.29 -13.15 5.02
N ASP A 271 11.72 -12.68 3.90
CA ASP A 271 12.48 -12.42 2.66
C ASP A 271 13.54 -11.35 2.86
N THR A 272 13.20 -10.29 3.60
CA THR A 272 14.15 -9.21 3.92
C THR A 272 15.29 -9.75 4.76
N ALA A 273 15.02 -10.58 5.77
CA ALA A 273 16.04 -11.23 6.61
C ALA A 273 16.92 -12.20 5.81
N ALA A 274 16.34 -12.95 4.88
CA ALA A 274 17.09 -13.89 4.04
C ALA A 274 18.04 -13.16 3.08
N ARG A 275 17.64 -11.99 2.60
CA ARG A 275 18.45 -11.18 1.68
C ARG A 275 19.51 -10.35 2.39
N ILE A 276 19.22 -9.86 3.60
CA ILE A 276 20.06 -8.92 4.35
C ILE A 276 20.53 -9.59 5.64
N THR A 277 21.73 -10.15 5.63
CA THR A 277 22.27 -10.93 6.74
C THR A 277 23.27 -10.15 7.62
N ASP A 278 23.76 -9.02 7.14
CA ASP A 278 24.82 -8.21 7.74
C ASP A 278 24.33 -7.00 8.56
N SER A 279 23.00 -6.94 8.83
CA SER A 279 22.40 -5.88 9.65
C SER A 279 21.91 -6.38 11.01
N PRO A 280 22.74 -6.25 12.09
CA PRO A 280 22.34 -6.69 13.44
C PRO A 280 21.04 -6.04 13.93
N ALA A 281 20.84 -4.76 13.62
CA ALA A 281 19.63 -4.05 14.00
C ALA A 281 18.37 -4.60 13.30
N LEU A 282 18.49 -5.02 12.04
CA LEU A 282 17.39 -5.67 11.32
C LEU A 282 17.09 -7.04 11.92
N THR A 283 18.12 -7.84 12.17
CA THR A 283 17.97 -9.16 12.81
C THR A 283 17.29 -9.03 14.18
N GLU A 284 17.71 -8.06 15.00
CA GLU A 284 17.08 -7.80 16.29
C GLU A 284 15.62 -7.35 16.15
N LEU A 285 15.33 -6.44 15.20
CA LEU A 285 13.98 -5.92 14.99
C LEU A 285 13.01 -7.01 14.53
N LEU A 286 13.43 -7.87 13.60
CA LEU A 286 12.62 -8.96 13.04
C LEU A 286 12.47 -10.15 13.99
N ARG A 287 13.35 -10.26 14.99
CA ARG A 287 13.19 -11.26 16.06
C ARG A 287 11.96 -10.90 16.90
N GLN A 288 10.91 -11.69 16.79
CA GLN A 288 9.68 -11.44 17.54
C GLN A 288 9.93 -11.57 19.04
N PRO A 289 9.40 -10.68 19.88
CA PRO A 289 9.24 -10.99 21.30
C PRO A 289 8.34 -12.22 21.42
N ALA A 290 8.66 -13.11 22.37
CA ALA A 290 7.79 -14.24 22.69
C ALA A 290 6.36 -13.72 22.87
N ALA A 291 5.37 -14.42 22.30
CA ALA A 291 4.00 -13.96 22.23
C ALA A 291 3.48 -13.58 23.63
N THR A 292 3.34 -12.28 23.88
CA THR A 292 2.45 -11.81 24.93
C THR A 292 1.04 -11.92 24.38
N VAL A 293 0.20 -12.69 25.05
CA VAL A 293 -1.22 -12.86 24.73
C VAL A 293 -1.85 -11.47 24.54
N PRO A 294 -2.51 -11.19 23.40
CA PRO A 294 -3.15 -9.88 23.21
C PRO A 294 -4.25 -9.73 24.24
N GLY A 295 -4.17 -8.63 25.01
CA GLY A 295 -5.34 -8.13 25.74
C GLY A 295 -6.47 -7.78 24.76
N PRO A 296 -7.74 -7.76 25.22
CA PRO A 296 -8.89 -7.48 24.37
C PRO A 296 -8.71 -6.13 23.68
N ALA A 297 -9.05 -6.10 22.39
CA ALA A 297 -8.99 -4.90 21.57
C ALA A 297 -9.78 -3.75 22.24
N PRO A 298 -9.26 -2.52 22.25
CA PRO A 298 -10.03 -1.39 22.76
C PRO A 298 -11.29 -1.23 21.92
N ALA A 299 -12.43 -1.14 22.58
CA ALA A 299 -13.71 -0.86 21.94
C ALA A 299 -13.60 0.46 21.18
N VAL A 300 -13.92 0.44 19.90
CA VAL A 300 -14.09 1.64 19.09
C VAL A 300 -15.24 2.43 19.69
N VAL A 301 -14.95 3.51 20.39
CA VAL A 301 -15.96 4.47 20.83
C VAL A 301 -16.44 5.22 19.59
N THR A 302 -17.53 4.73 19.02
CA THR A 302 -18.38 5.49 18.11
C THR A 302 -19.30 6.35 18.97
N ASP A 303 -18.80 7.50 19.44
CA ASP A 303 -19.66 8.48 20.06
C ASP A 303 -19.16 9.89 19.73
N LEU A 304 -19.59 10.39 18.58
CA LEU A 304 -19.59 11.81 18.23
C LEU A 304 -20.76 12.06 17.28
N ALA A 305 -21.99 12.08 17.80
CA ALA A 305 -23.13 12.89 17.29
C ALA A 305 -24.42 12.53 18.02
N GLN A 306 -24.58 12.92 19.24
CA GLN A 306 -25.88 13.20 19.84
C GLN A 306 -25.73 14.33 20.85
N ALA A 307 -25.82 15.55 20.36
CA ALA A 307 -26.15 16.70 21.16
C ALA A 307 -27.19 17.52 20.38
N ASP A 308 -28.34 17.67 21.01
CA ASP A 308 -29.35 18.70 20.81
C ASP A 308 -30.29 18.62 19.59
N HIS A 309 -31.41 17.96 19.78
CA HIS A 309 -32.71 18.52 19.45
C HIS A 309 -33.70 18.24 20.58
N ALA A 310 -33.92 19.25 21.41
CA ALA A 310 -35.04 19.34 22.31
C ALA A 310 -36.32 19.60 21.48
N PRO A 311 -37.46 19.04 21.85
CA PRO A 311 -38.71 19.34 21.19
C PRO A 311 -39.31 20.63 21.76
N GLU A 312 -39.42 21.67 20.95
CA GLU A 312 -40.31 22.79 21.30
C GLU A 312 -41.78 22.43 21.02
N GLY A 313 -42.54 22.73 22.01
CA GLY A 313 -43.87 22.34 22.25
C GLY A 313 -44.92 22.92 21.29
N CYS A 314 -46.01 22.18 21.32
CA CYS A 314 -47.37 22.48 21.02
C CYS A 314 -47.83 23.87 21.52
N CYS A 315 -48.45 24.67 20.63
CA CYS A 315 -49.72 25.36 20.93
C CYS A 315 -50.23 26.14 19.70
N ARG A 316 -51.46 25.82 19.38
CA ARG A 316 -52.54 26.46 18.63
C ARG A 316 -52.58 26.29 17.12
#